data_46c960f55c754656cad2501f7916f2d0
#
_entry.id   46c960f55c754656cad2501f7916f2d0
#
_cell.length_a   1.000
_cell.length_b   1.000
_cell.length_c   1.000
_cell.angle_alpha   90.00
_cell.angle_beta   90.00
_cell.angle_gamma   90.00
#
_symmetry.space_group_name_H-M   'P 1'
#
loop_
_entity.id
_entity.type
_entity.pdbx_description
1 polymer ?
#
loop_
_entity_poly.entity_id
_entity_poly.type
_entity_poly.pdbx_seq_one_letter_code
_entity_poly.pdbx_strand_id
1 'polypeptide(L)'
;MCIRDRCNWLLEKLILTARQLGPEQVWADEVMANWLWQPDQIRLEDFLANDDQRTGYHLQRWQAEAPAALAELSGRFLDRRLLKATAVEHLSPAEQLQLLATARRLADRHGHDPELCCGLRHQQLRGYHPYRGGLRLWDGQQLQALEKASPLVASLATPAATSWLIHPRDISNELRQEMDVEWPRAAAA
;
A
#
# COMPACT_ATOMS: atom_id res chain seq x y z
N MET A 1 -3.46 -7.50 -6.87
CA MET A 1 -2.47 -6.73 -6.08
C MET A 1 -1.28 -7.61 -5.79
N CYS A 2 -0.07 -7.18 -6.13
CA CYS A 2 1.13 -7.97 -5.97
C CYS A 2 1.65 -7.97 -4.52
N ILE A 3 2.66 -8.80 -4.22
CA ILE A 3 3.30 -8.85 -2.89
C ILE A 3 3.86 -7.48 -2.52
N ARG A 4 4.53 -6.79 -3.46
CA ARG A 4 5.10 -5.46 -3.26
C ARG A 4 4.06 -4.44 -2.79
N ASP A 5 2.88 -4.41 -3.40
CA ASP A 5 1.84 -3.44 -3.03
C ASP A 5 1.33 -3.66 -1.60
N ARG A 6 1.26 -4.93 -1.18
CA ARG A 6 0.88 -5.30 0.20
C ARG A 6 1.96 -4.92 1.21
N CYS A 7 3.25 -5.09 0.84
CA CYS A 7 4.37 -4.60 1.64
C CYS A 7 4.34 -3.08 1.76
N ASN A 8 4.13 -2.37 0.66
CA ASN A 8 4.05 -0.90 0.65
C ASN A 8 2.90 -0.39 1.53
N TRP A 9 1.71 -1.03 1.45
CA TRP A 9 0.60 -0.68 2.32
C TRP A 9 0.94 -0.87 3.81
N LEU A 10 1.57 -2.01 4.15
CA LEU A 10 1.97 -2.31 5.50
C LEU A 10 3.04 -1.33 6.01
N LEU A 11 4.04 -1.00 5.16
CA LEU A 11 5.07 -0.02 5.49
C LEU A 11 4.49 1.38 5.68
N GLU A 12 3.53 1.79 4.85
CA GLU A 12 2.82 3.05 5.01
C GLU A 12 2.10 3.12 6.36
N LYS A 13 1.34 2.07 6.72
CA LYS A 13 0.68 1.97 8.04
C LYS A 13 1.68 2.05 9.19
N LEU A 14 2.79 1.36 9.06
CA LEU A 14 3.86 1.33 10.05
C LEU A 14 4.46 2.73 10.29
N ILE A 15 4.82 3.44 9.23
CA ILE A 15 5.34 4.82 9.31
C ILE A 15 4.30 5.79 9.89
N LEU A 16 3.03 5.68 9.48
CA LEU A 16 1.95 6.52 10.03
C LEU A 16 1.74 6.24 11.51
N THR A 17 1.78 4.98 11.95
CA THR A 17 1.68 4.61 13.37
C THR A 17 2.86 5.15 14.17
N ALA A 18 4.09 5.04 13.67
CA ALA A 18 5.26 5.60 14.33
C ALA A 18 5.16 7.13 14.49
N ARG A 19 4.67 7.83 13.45
CA ARG A 19 4.42 9.27 13.50
C ARG A 19 3.40 9.66 14.56
N GLN A 20 2.29 8.92 14.64
CA GLN A 20 1.20 9.18 15.59
C GLN A 20 1.59 8.95 17.04
N LEU A 21 2.39 7.92 17.30
CA LEU A 21 2.93 7.63 18.63
C LEU A 21 3.90 8.71 19.12
N GLY A 22 4.63 9.33 18.21
CA GLY A 22 5.53 10.42 18.51
C GLY A 22 6.88 10.01 19.11
N PRO A 23 7.82 10.97 19.24
CA PRO A 23 9.20 10.72 19.67
C PRO A 23 9.34 10.26 21.13
N GLU A 24 8.33 10.50 21.97
CA GLU A 24 8.32 10.08 23.37
C GLU A 24 8.10 8.56 23.53
N GLN A 25 7.46 7.92 22.55
CA GLN A 25 7.08 6.52 22.61
C GLN A 25 7.85 5.64 21.61
N VAL A 26 8.45 6.24 20.60
CA VAL A 26 9.12 5.52 19.51
C VAL A 26 10.57 5.97 19.40
N TRP A 27 11.47 5.02 19.59
CA TRP A 27 12.88 5.30 19.35
C TRP A 27 13.16 5.50 17.86
N ALA A 28 13.89 6.53 17.52
CA ALA A 28 14.46 6.76 16.20
C ALA A 28 15.82 7.44 16.33
N ASP A 29 16.74 7.13 15.42
CA ASP A 29 17.95 7.93 15.30
C ASP A 29 17.64 9.30 14.66
N GLU A 30 18.59 10.20 14.62
CA GLU A 30 18.39 11.58 14.14
C GLU A 30 17.79 11.61 12.70
N VAL A 31 18.32 10.77 11.82
CA VAL A 31 17.88 10.71 10.41
C VAL A 31 16.42 10.22 10.32
N MET A 32 16.10 9.13 10.99
CA MET A 32 14.75 8.59 11.01
C MET A 32 13.77 9.53 11.72
N ALA A 33 14.22 10.20 12.80
CA ALA A 33 13.42 11.19 13.51
C ALA A 33 13.03 12.37 12.61
N ASN A 34 13.96 12.87 11.79
CA ASN A 34 13.68 13.91 10.80
C ASN A 34 12.65 13.42 9.77
N TRP A 35 12.76 12.19 9.28
CA TRP A 35 11.79 11.59 8.37
C TRP A 35 10.40 11.42 8.96
N LEU A 36 10.32 11.03 10.22
CA LEU A 36 9.03 10.81 10.88
C LEU A 36 8.35 12.11 11.28
N TRP A 37 9.08 13.02 11.91
CA TRP A 37 8.46 14.15 12.62
C TRP A 37 8.81 15.53 12.08
N GLN A 38 9.78 15.63 11.15
CA GLN A 38 10.17 16.89 10.51
C GLN A 38 10.25 16.77 8.97
N PRO A 39 9.21 16.22 8.29
CA PRO A 39 9.27 15.89 6.86
C PRO A 39 9.52 17.11 5.97
N ASP A 40 9.07 18.29 6.37
CA ASP A 40 9.26 19.54 5.62
C ASP A 40 10.67 20.12 5.74
N GLN A 41 11.50 19.59 6.64
CA GLN A 41 12.86 20.04 6.92
C GLN A 41 13.93 19.01 6.52
N ILE A 42 13.55 17.95 5.82
CA ILE A 42 14.47 16.90 5.38
C ILE A 42 15.50 17.49 4.43
N ARG A 43 16.78 17.40 4.80
CA ARG A 43 17.90 17.75 3.92
C ARG A 43 18.21 16.60 2.97
N LEU A 44 18.92 16.90 1.88
CA LEU A 44 19.34 15.88 0.92
C LEU A 44 20.19 14.77 1.58
N GLU A 45 21.05 15.13 2.52
CA GLU A 45 21.90 14.21 3.27
C GLU A 45 21.05 13.23 4.08
N ASP A 46 20.03 13.71 4.80
CA ASP A 46 19.11 12.88 5.58
C ASP A 46 18.29 11.96 4.66
N PHE A 47 17.88 12.49 3.49
CA PHE A 47 17.17 11.69 2.49
C PHE A 47 18.04 10.53 1.99
N LEU A 48 19.29 10.77 1.64
CA LEU A 48 20.22 9.75 1.16
C LEU A 48 20.71 8.80 2.27
N ALA A 49 20.74 9.25 3.52
CA ALA A 49 21.18 8.45 4.65
C ALA A 49 20.12 7.47 5.16
N ASN A 50 18.84 7.65 4.78
CA ASN A 50 17.76 6.73 5.18
C ASN A 50 17.60 5.60 4.15
N ASP A 51 18.57 4.71 4.13
CA ASP A 51 18.60 3.53 3.27
C ASP A 51 17.81 2.33 3.84
N ASP A 52 17.78 1.22 3.09
CA ASP A 52 17.10 0.00 3.48
C ASP A 52 17.69 -0.63 4.75
N GLN A 53 18.99 -0.47 5.01
CA GLN A 53 19.64 -1.01 6.19
C GLN A 53 19.22 -0.25 7.45
N ARG A 54 19.22 1.09 7.38
CA ARG A 54 18.75 1.94 8.45
C ARG A 54 17.28 1.69 8.77
N THR A 55 16.44 1.68 7.75
CA THR A 55 15.02 1.36 7.90
C THR A 55 14.84 -0.03 8.50
N GLY A 56 15.54 -1.05 8.00
CA GLY A 56 15.49 -2.41 8.53
C GLY A 56 15.89 -2.51 10.01
N TYR A 57 16.93 -1.78 10.42
CA TYR A 57 17.35 -1.71 11.82
C TYR A 57 16.27 -1.09 12.72
N HIS A 58 15.63 0.00 12.28
CA HIS A 58 14.52 0.59 13.02
C HIS A 58 13.35 -0.38 13.17
N LEU A 59 12.99 -1.10 12.11
CA LEU A 59 11.91 -2.10 12.17
C LEU A 59 12.22 -3.21 13.18
N GLN A 60 13.45 -3.69 13.23
CA GLN A 60 13.88 -4.70 14.22
C GLN A 60 13.78 -4.17 15.66
N ARG A 61 14.22 -2.95 15.90
CA ARG A 61 14.08 -2.32 17.22
C ARG A 61 12.62 -2.09 17.59
N TRP A 62 11.82 -1.58 16.67
CA TRP A 62 10.40 -1.35 16.93
C TRP A 62 9.63 -2.64 17.19
N GLN A 63 10.00 -3.73 16.55
CA GLN A 63 9.42 -5.05 16.87
C GLN A 63 9.68 -5.46 18.34
N ALA A 64 10.83 -5.11 18.88
CA ALA A 64 11.25 -5.51 20.23
C ALA A 64 10.85 -4.51 21.33
N GLU A 65 10.86 -3.21 21.03
CA GLU A 65 10.87 -2.15 22.04
C GLU A 65 9.68 -1.18 21.94
N ALA A 66 8.98 -1.12 20.79
CA ALA A 66 7.93 -0.14 20.58
C ALA A 66 6.57 -0.58 21.20
N PRO A 67 5.61 0.35 21.33
CA PRO A 67 4.25 0.00 21.72
C PRO A 67 3.64 -1.09 20.82
N ALA A 68 2.72 -1.88 21.38
CA ALA A 68 2.20 -3.11 20.78
C ALA A 68 1.74 -2.96 19.31
N ALA A 69 1.08 -1.86 18.95
CA ALA A 69 0.63 -1.58 17.60
C ALA A 69 1.79 -1.51 16.59
N LEU A 70 2.85 -0.77 16.92
CA LEU A 70 4.01 -0.60 16.06
C LEU A 70 4.88 -1.87 16.04
N ALA A 71 5.00 -2.54 17.19
CA ALA A 71 5.73 -3.81 17.30
C ALA A 71 5.09 -4.90 16.41
N GLU A 72 3.76 -5.04 16.43
CA GLU A 72 3.04 -6.00 15.59
C GLU A 72 3.19 -5.69 14.09
N LEU A 73 3.05 -4.43 13.69
CA LEU A 73 3.24 -4.03 12.29
C LEU A 73 4.68 -4.31 11.82
N SER A 74 5.67 -4.00 12.66
CA SER A 74 7.08 -4.25 12.37
C SER A 74 7.37 -5.75 12.21
N GLY A 75 6.85 -6.57 13.14
CA GLY A 75 6.94 -8.02 13.05
C GLY A 75 6.26 -8.58 11.81
N ARG A 76 5.07 -8.10 11.46
CA ARG A 76 4.39 -8.53 10.22
C ARG A 76 5.22 -8.23 8.98
N PHE A 77 5.88 -7.06 8.94
CA PHE A 77 6.73 -6.69 7.81
C PHE A 77 7.98 -7.56 7.72
N LEU A 78 8.72 -7.72 8.81
CA LEU A 78 9.97 -8.48 8.87
C LEU A 78 9.75 -9.98 8.60
N ASP A 79 8.72 -10.57 9.20
CA ASP A 79 8.38 -11.99 9.06
C ASP A 79 7.58 -12.30 7.78
N ARG A 80 7.31 -11.28 6.94
CA ARG A 80 6.48 -11.40 5.74
C ARG A 80 5.08 -11.97 6.00
N ARG A 81 4.50 -11.73 7.16
CA ARG A 81 3.12 -12.08 7.52
C ARG A 81 2.14 -11.06 6.93
N LEU A 82 2.16 -10.95 5.60
CA LEU A 82 1.40 -9.94 4.88
C LEU A 82 -0.11 -10.20 4.95
N LEU A 83 -0.87 -9.11 5.03
CA LEU A 83 -2.32 -9.11 4.92
C LEU A 83 -2.75 -9.58 3.53
N LYS A 84 -3.99 -10.04 3.42
CA LYS A 84 -4.61 -10.39 2.14
C LYS A 84 -5.15 -9.12 1.47
N ALA A 85 -5.12 -9.10 0.15
CA ALA A 85 -5.75 -8.07 -0.67
C ALA A 85 -6.77 -8.74 -1.58
N THR A 86 -7.99 -8.26 -1.53
CA THR A 86 -9.09 -8.75 -2.34
C THR A 86 -9.57 -7.63 -3.26
N ALA A 87 -9.70 -7.94 -4.55
CA ALA A 87 -10.17 -6.99 -5.57
C ALA A 87 -11.63 -6.63 -5.34
N VAL A 88 -11.94 -5.34 -5.32
CA VAL A 88 -13.29 -4.81 -5.04
C VAL A 88 -13.71 -3.71 -6.02
N GLU A 89 -13.02 -3.58 -7.16
CA GLU A 89 -13.33 -2.58 -8.19
C GLU A 89 -14.71 -2.78 -8.84
N HIS A 90 -15.27 -3.98 -8.75
CA HIS A 90 -16.61 -4.32 -9.26
C HIS A 90 -17.75 -3.85 -8.33
N LEU A 91 -17.42 -3.47 -7.09
CA LEU A 91 -18.37 -3.00 -6.10
C LEU A 91 -18.50 -1.47 -6.16
N SER A 92 -19.69 -0.97 -5.89
CA SER A 92 -19.93 0.46 -5.72
C SER A 92 -19.19 0.99 -4.48
N PRO A 93 -18.90 2.29 -4.38
CA PRO A 93 -18.26 2.88 -3.20
C PRO A 93 -18.98 2.57 -1.88
N ALA A 94 -20.32 2.52 -1.89
CA ALA A 94 -21.11 2.19 -0.71
C ALA A 94 -20.91 0.74 -0.28
N GLU A 95 -20.92 -0.21 -1.22
CA GLU A 95 -20.66 -1.63 -0.95
C GLU A 95 -19.22 -1.85 -0.47
N GLN A 96 -18.23 -1.14 -1.02
CA GLN A 96 -16.85 -1.19 -0.56
C GLN A 96 -16.72 -0.74 0.90
N LEU A 97 -17.41 0.32 1.31
CA LEU A 97 -17.42 0.80 2.70
C LEU A 97 -18.14 -0.20 3.63
N GLN A 98 -19.24 -0.78 3.20
CA GLN A 98 -19.95 -1.82 3.96
C GLN A 98 -19.07 -3.06 4.15
N LEU A 99 -18.37 -3.48 3.09
CA LEU A 99 -17.43 -4.59 3.15
C LEU A 99 -16.27 -4.31 4.09
N LEU A 100 -15.72 -3.08 4.09
CA LEU A 100 -14.68 -2.66 5.04
C LEU A 100 -15.20 -2.72 6.49
N ALA A 101 -16.42 -2.24 6.74
CA ALA A 101 -17.01 -2.29 8.08
C ALA A 101 -17.18 -3.76 8.56
N THR A 102 -17.62 -4.65 7.68
CA THR A 102 -17.73 -6.08 7.96
C THR A 102 -16.35 -6.70 8.24
N ALA A 103 -15.34 -6.38 7.41
CA ALA A 103 -13.97 -6.87 7.61
C ALA A 103 -13.38 -6.42 8.96
N ARG A 104 -13.61 -5.16 9.35
CA ARG A 104 -13.17 -4.61 10.64
C ARG A 104 -13.83 -5.33 11.82
N ARG A 105 -15.14 -5.57 11.76
CA ARG A 105 -15.87 -6.29 12.79
C ARG A 105 -15.38 -7.74 12.94
N LEU A 106 -15.11 -8.42 11.82
CA LEU A 106 -14.54 -9.77 11.83
C LEU A 106 -13.11 -9.78 12.37
N ALA A 107 -12.27 -8.82 11.97
CA ALA A 107 -10.91 -8.68 12.45
C ALA A 107 -10.87 -8.52 13.98
N ASP A 108 -11.71 -7.64 14.53
CA ASP A 108 -11.84 -7.44 15.98
C ASP A 108 -12.26 -8.73 16.71
N ARG A 109 -13.25 -9.46 16.16
CA ARG A 109 -13.69 -10.76 16.70
C ARG A 109 -12.56 -11.80 16.73
N HIS A 110 -11.65 -11.76 15.77
CA HIS A 110 -10.47 -12.63 15.68
C HIS A 110 -9.25 -12.11 16.46
N GLY A 111 -9.39 -11.03 17.23
CA GLY A 111 -8.33 -10.48 18.07
C GLY A 111 -7.28 -9.65 17.31
N HIS A 112 -7.60 -9.21 16.09
CA HIS A 112 -6.79 -8.27 15.34
C HIS A 112 -7.23 -6.83 15.61
N ASP A 113 -6.31 -5.87 15.59
CA ASP A 113 -6.66 -4.46 15.57
C ASP A 113 -7.20 -4.08 14.18
N PRO A 114 -8.50 -3.71 14.06
CA PRO A 114 -9.12 -3.42 12.77
C PRO A 114 -8.51 -2.24 12.03
N GLU A 115 -8.02 -1.23 12.75
CA GLU A 115 -7.44 -0.02 12.14
C GLU A 115 -6.04 -0.31 11.57
N LEU A 116 -5.33 -1.27 12.13
CA LEU A 116 -4.00 -1.68 11.67
C LEU A 116 -4.04 -2.69 10.53
N CYS A 117 -5.09 -3.53 10.46
CA CYS A 117 -5.10 -4.66 9.52
C CYS A 117 -6.21 -4.63 8.47
N CYS A 118 -7.16 -3.66 8.52
CA CYS A 118 -8.21 -3.52 7.52
C CYS A 118 -8.18 -2.13 6.86
N GLY A 119 -8.35 -2.10 5.54
CA GLY A 119 -8.42 -0.85 4.80
C GLY A 119 -8.78 -1.02 3.33
N LEU A 120 -9.24 0.06 2.73
CA LEU A 120 -9.42 0.16 1.27
C LEU A 120 -8.21 0.86 0.66
N ARG A 121 -7.72 0.32 -0.44
CA ARG A 121 -6.67 0.93 -1.25
C ARG A 121 -7.16 1.14 -2.67
N HIS A 122 -7.20 2.38 -3.08
CA HIS A 122 -7.51 2.77 -4.45
C HIS A 122 -6.21 3.15 -5.15
N GLN A 123 -5.98 2.60 -6.33
CA GLN A 123 -4.81 2.91 -7.14
C GLN A 123 -5.26 3.25 -8.56
N GLN A 124 -4.63 4.26 -9.14
CA GLN A 124 -4.69 4.52 -10.57
C GLN A 124 -3.31 4.20 -11.15
N LEU A 125 -3.23 3.16 -11.94
CA LEU A 125 -2.02 2.75 -12.60
C LEU A 125 -2.08 3.20 -14.06
N ARG A 126 -1.00 3.84 -14.52
CA ARG A 126 -0.74 4.09 -15.94
C ARG A 126 0.52 3.36 -16.32
N GLY A 127 0.45 2.53 -17.32
CA GLY A 127 1.63 1.82 -17.83
C GLY A 127 2.57 2.73 -18.63
N TYR A 128 2.01 3.81 -19.20
CA TYR A 128 2.78 4.83 -19.91
C TYR A 128 2.30 6.23 -19.49
N HIS A 129 3.24 7.08 -19.16
CA HIS A 129 2.98 8.50 -18.85
C HIS A 129 3.79 9.36 -19.80
N PRO A 130 3.16 10.13 -20.71
CA PRO A 130 3.88 11.07 -21.55
C PRO A 130 4.55 12.13 -20.65
N TYR A 131 5.89 12.15 -20.61
CA TYR A 131 6.59 13.26 -19.98
C TYR A 131 6.57 14.49 -20.92
N ARG A 132 6.98 15.66 -20.44
CA ARG A 132 6.90 16.93 -21.18
C ARG A 132 7.25 16.79 -22.67
N GLY A 133 6.23 16.88 -23.55
CA GLY A 133 6.34 16.70 -24.99
C GLY A 133 6.18 15.28 -25.51
N GLY A 134 6.19 14.25 -24.64
CA GLY A 134 6.05 12.83 -25.03
C GLY A 134 7.15 12.30 -25.94
N LEU A 135 7.18 10.99 -26.16
CA LEU A 135 7.98 10.39 -27.24
C LEU A 135 7.28 10.63 -28.57
N ARG A 136 8.04 11.09 -29.58
CA ARG A 136 7.52 11.30 -30.91
C ARG A 136 8.23 10.38 -31.89
N LEU A 137 7.46 9.84 -32.81
CA LEU A 137 7.95 9.04 -33.92
C LEU A 137 7.87 9.84 -35.20
N TRP A 138 8.90 9.71 -36.03
CA TRP A 138 8.88 10.20 -37.39
C TRP A 138 8.25 9.14 -38.30
N ASP A 139 7.14 9.47 -38.98
CA ASP A 139 6.42 8.54 -39.86
C ASP A 139 6.88 8.63 -41.35
N GLY A 140 7.90 9.39 -41.59
CA GLY A 140 8.44 9.70 -42.93
C GLY A 140 7.99 11.07 -43.47
N GLN A 141 7.00 11.69 -42.83
CA GLN A 141 6.47 13.00 -43.22
C GLN A 141 6.37 13.99 -42.05
N GLN A 142 6.01 13.52 -40.87
CA GLN A 142 5.80 14.35 -39.67
C GLN A 142 6.15 13.61 -38.38
N LEU A 143 6.35 14.39 -37.31
CA LEU A 143 6.50 13.87 -35.97
C LEU A 143 5.11 13.66 -35.36
N GLN A 144 4.77 12.43 -34.99
CA GLN A 144 3.54 12.08 -34.27
C GLN A 144 3.84 11.51 -32.89
N ALA A 145 2.90 11.69 -31.96
CA ALA A 145 3.03 11.16 -30.62
C ALA A 145 2.98 9.62 -30.62
N LEU A 146 3.80 8.98 -29.77
CA LEU A 146 3.93 7.53 -29.72
C LEU A 146 2.57 6.84 -29.46
N GLU A 147 1.76 7.41 -28.57
CA GLU A 147 0.44 6.92 -28.24
C GLU A 147 -0.56 7.00 -29.41
N LYS A 148 -0.34 7.88 -30.39
CA LYS A 148 -1.13 7.92 -31.63
C LYS A 148 -0.66 6.89 -32.65
N ALA A 149 0.62 6.58 -32.63
CA ALA A 149 1.25 5.64 -33.56
C ALA A 149 1.07 4.18 -33.15
N SER A 150 0.85 3.90 -31.86
CA SER A 150 0.77 2.54 -31.32
C SER A 150 -0.47 2.36 -30.46
N PRO A 151 -1.46 1.51 -30.88
CA PRO A 151 -2.62 1.17 -30.07
C PRO A 151 -2.24 0.56 -28.70
N LEU A 152 -1.14 -0.20 -28.65
CA LEU A 152 -0.62 -0.74 -27.39
C LEU A 152 -0.23 0.35 -26.41
N VAL A 153 0.53 1.35 -26.87
CA VAL A 153 0.93 2.49 -26.04
C VAL A 153 -0.27 3.35 -25.65
N ALA A 154 -1.23 3.52 -26.57
CA ALA A 154 -2.49 4.20 -26.25
C ALA A 154 -3.26 3.51 -25.12
N SER A 155 -3.33 2.18 -25.13
CA SER A 155 -3.97 1.42 -24.04
C SER A 155 -3.24 1.56 -22.71
N LEU A 156 -1.91 1.59 -22.72
CA LEU A 156 -1.09 1.79 -21.53
C LEU A 156 -1.17 3.23 -20.97
N ALA A 157 -1.50 4.22 -21.81
CA ALA A 157 -1.70 5.60 -21.38
C ALA A 157 -3.04 5.81 -20.67
N THR A 158 -4.01 4.90 -20.87
CA THR A 158 -5.29 4.96 -20.19
C THR A 158 -5.13 4.51 -18.73
N PRO A 159 -5.57 5.32 -17.75
CA PRO A 159 -5.51 4.93 -16.35
C PRO A 159 -6.38 3.70 -16.10
N ALA A 160 -5.81 2.66 -15.52
CA ALA A 160 -6.56 1.56 -14.93
C ALA A 160 -6.77 1.84 -13.44
N ALA A 161 -8.01 2.04 -13.04
CA ALA A 161 -8.36 2.16 -11.62
C ALA A 161 -8.54 0.76 -11.04
N THR A 162 -7.88 0.51 -9.91
CA THR A 162 -8.06 -0.73 -9.13
C THR A 162 -8.38 -0.39 -7.69
N SER A 163 -9.28 -1.16 -7.09
CA SER A 163 -9.65 -1.02 -5.69
C SER A 163 -9.47 -2.34 -4.97
N TRP A 164 -8.88 -2.29 -3.80
CA TRP A 164 -8.53 -3.47 -3.01
C TRP A 164 -9.00 -3.30 -1.57
N LEU A 165 -9.62 -4.34 -1.03
CA LEU A 165 -9.81 -4.49 0.40
C LEU A 165 -8.60 -5.23 0.96
N ILE A 166 -7.93 -4.62 1.94
CA ILE A 166 -6.87 -5.23 2.73
C ILE A 166 -7.50 -5.79 4.01
N HIS A 167 -7.16 -7.01 4.37
CA HIS A 167 -7.70 -7.68 5.57
C HIS A 167 -6.81 -8.85 6.03
N PRO A 168 -6.95 -9.34 7.29
CA PRO A 168 -6.30 -10.56 7.75
C PRO A 168 -6.72 -11.79 6.93
N ARG A 169 -5.83 -12.77 6.78
CA ARG A 169 -6.09 -13.96 5.95
C ARG A 169 -7.13 -14.89 6.56
N ASP A 170 -7.13 -15.02 7.87
CA ASP A 170 -7.99 -15.91 8.66
C ASP A 170 -9.48 -15.56 8.56
N ILE A 171 -9.82 -14.28 8.44
CA ILE A 171 -11.22 -13.84 8.27
C ILE A 171 -11.75 -14.01 6.85
N SER A 172 -10.93 -14.44 5.87
CA SER A 172 -11.29 -14.45 4.44
C SER A 172 -12.53 -15.27 4.12
N ASN A 173 -12.72 -16.39 4.80
CA ASN A 173 -13.84 -17.30 4.51
C ASN A 173 -15.15 -16.76 5.10
N GLU A 174 -15.11 -16.26 6.34
CA GLU A 174 -16.26 -15.64 6.99
C GLU A 174 -16.71 -14.39 6.23
N LEU A 175 -15.73 -13.56 5.81
CA LEU A 175 -16.00 -12.36 5.02
C LEU A 175 -16.74 -12.67 3.72
N ARG A 176 -16.38 -13.76 3.04
CA ARG A 176 -17.08 -14.22 1.84
C ARG A 176 -18.50 -14.67 2.11
N GLN A 177 -18.72 -15.40 3.20
CA GLN A 177 -20.03 -15.93 3.58
C GLN A 177 -21.00 -14.82 3.98
N GLU A 178 -20.53 -13.81 4.74
CA GLU A 178 -21.39 -12.74 5.22
C GLU A 178 -21.83 -11.76 4.13
N MET A 179 -21.08 -11.64 3.04
CA MET A 179 -21.37 -10.64 2.01
C MET A 179 -22.18 -11.17 0.81
N ASP A 180 -22.36 -12.50 0.69
CA ASP A 180 -23.03 -13.15 -0.48
C ASP A 180 -22.56 -12.58 -1.85
N VAL A 181 -21.30 -12.12 -1.89
CA VAL A 181 -20.69 -11.49 -3.07
C VAL A 181 -19.89 -12.53 -3.84
N GLU A 182 -20.12 -12.66 -5.14
CA GLU A 182 -19.22 -13.44 -6.00
C GLU A 182 -17.83 -12.82 -6.00
N TRP A 183 -16.91 -13.50 -5.32
CA TRP A 183 -15.51 -13.10 -5.30
C TRP A 183 -14.84 -13.55 -6.59
N PRO A 184 -14.09 -12.69 -7.28
CA PRO A 184 -13.29 -13.11 -8.40
C PRO A 184 -12.38 -14.27 -7.94
N ARG A 185 -12.46 -15.41 -8.63
CA ARG A 185 -11.56 -16.54 -8.39
C ARG A 185 -10.14 -16.02 -8.51
N ALA A 186 -9.32 -16.30 -7.48
CA ALA A 186 -7.90 -15.97 -7.57
C ALA A 186 -7.37 -16.55 -8.87
N ALA A 187 -6.88 -15.69 -9.76
CA ALA A 187 -6.12 -16.16 -10.90
C ALA A 187 -4.99 -17.01 -10.31
N ALA A 188 -4.94 -18.29 -10.70
CA ALA A 188 -3.87 -19.18 -10.33
C ALA A 188 -2.56 -18.55 -10.81
N ALA A 189 -1.68 -18.16 -9.86
CA ALA A 189 -0.34 -17.67 -10.12
C ALA A 189 0.61 -18.85 -10.22
#